data_862c10acfd65318802dafb2e94d3c210
#
_entry.id   862c10acfd65318802dafb2e94d3c210
#
_cell.length_a   1.000
_cell.length_b   1.000
_cell.length_c   1.000
_cell.angle_alpha   90.00
_cell.angle_beta   90.00
_cell.angle_gamma   90.00
#
_symmetry.space_group_name_H-M   'P 1'
#
loop_
_entity.id
_entity.type
_entity.pdbx_description
1 polymer ?
#
loop_
_entity_poly.entity_id
_entity_poly.type
_entity_poly.pdbx_seq_one_letter_code
_entity_poly.pdbx_strand_id
1 'polypeptide(L)'
;MLFRSQALAQLEHEGLVERVKGKGTFVARPRTSESLVHTLVGLYDEVASRGGHVHSDILRHETIEADPEVAAALEVEEGSPIVVLTRLRHVDGDAWSLSTTWMPEAVGAVTLGEDLHETSLYRLLEEHGIVATSGVRSAEATVATHEQAQLLGVSAGSALLRLRSVSRDAAGTPIEFFIAHHRGDRSRFEFQLGPEASRGALVRIP
;
A
#
# COMPACT_ATOMS: atom_id res chain seq x y z
N MET A 1 -20.36 33.63 -19.31
CA MET A 1 -19.45 32.45 -19.53
C MET A 1 -18.48 32.16 -18.38
N LEU A 2 -18.24 33.08 -17.45
CA LEU A 2 -17.30 32.90 -16.30
C LEU A 2 -17.73 31.79 -15.30
N PHE A 3 -19.02 31.62 -15.05
CA PHE A 3 -19.50 30.66 -14.03
C PHE A 3 -19.23 29.18 -14.37
N ARG A 4 -19.24 28.78 -15.63
CA ARG A 4 -18.96 27.40 -16.03
C ARG A 4 -17.48 27.03 -15.81
N SER A 5 -16.57 27.95 -16.06
CA SER A 5 -15.13 27.72 -15.88
C SER A 5 -14.76 27.64 -14.39
N GLN A 6 -15.42 28.42 -13.54
CA GLN A 6 -15.20 28.37 -12.09
C GLN A 6 -15.74 27.07 -11.46
N ALA A 7 -16.94 26.63 -11.86
CA ALA A 7 -17.52 25.37 -11.40
C ALA A 7 -16.63 24.17 -11.80
N LEU A 8 -16.14 24.14 -13.04
CA LEU A 8 -15.24 23.07 -13.49
C LEU A 8 -13.88 23.12 -12.79
N ALA A 9 -13.35 24.32 -12.48
CA ALA A 9 -12.12 24.46 -11.72
C ALA A 9 -12.29 23.99 -10.27
N GLN A 10 -13.48 24.26 -9.69
CA GLN A 10 -13.84 23.78 -8.36
C GLN A 10 -13.91 22.24 -8.33
N LEU A 11 -14.63 21.63 -9.29
CA LEU A 11 -14.73 20.17 -9.40
C LEU A 11 -13.38 19.51 -9.67
N GLU A 12 -12.48 20.16 -10.44
CA GLU A 12 -11.12 19.69 -10.67
C GLU A 12 -10.29 19.78 -9.37
N HIS A 13 -10.42 20.86 -8.61
CA HIS A 13 -9.77 21.01 -7.30
C HIS A 13 -10.28 19.97 -6.29
N GLU A 14 -11.56 19.66 -6.33
CA GLU A 14 -12.18 18.61 -5.51
C GLU A 14 -11.87 17.19 -5.98
N GLY A 15 -11.19 17.05 -7.13
CA GLY A 15 -10.82 15.76 -7.72
C GLY A 15 -12.00 14.98 -8.30
N LEU A 16 -13.12 15.67 -8.60
CA LEU A 16 -14.31 15.06 -9.21
C LEU A 16 -14.24 15.01 -10.73
N VAL A 17 -13.43 15.87 -11.33
CA VAL A 17 -13.16 15.87 -12.77
C VAL A 17 -11.68 16.03 -13.04
N GLU A 18 -11.21 15.48 -14.16
CA GLU A 18 -9.86 15.67 -14.68
C GLU A 18 -9.89 16.33 -16.07
N ARG A 19 -8.96 17.24 -16.33
CA ARG A 19 -8.79 17.87 -17.64
C ARG A 19 -7.63 17.27 -18.39
N VAL A 20 -7.92 16.67 -19.53
CA VAL A 20 -6.90 16.16 -20.43
C VAL A 20 -6.74 17.16 -21.59
N LYS A 21 -5.55 17.76 -21.68
CA LYS A 21 -5.25 18.78 -22.71
C LYS A 21 -5.52 18.22 -24.10
N GLY A 22 -6.39 18.90 -24.84
CA GLY A 22 -6.78 18.51 -26.21
C GLY A 22 -7.84 17.39 -26.29
N LYS A 23 -8.25 16.78 -25.18
CA LYS A 23 -9.25 15.70 -25.15
C LYS A 23 -10.55 16.07 -24.43
N GLY A 24 -10.50 17.03 -23.48
CA GLY A 24 -11.71 17.48 -22.79
C GLY A 24 -11.62 17.36 -21.26
N THR A 25 -12.80 17.46 -20.62
CA THR A 25 -12.97 17.26 -19.16
C THR A 25 -13.77 15.98 -18.97
N PHE A 26 -13.25 15.11 -18.15
CA PHE A 26 -13.82 13.79 -17.83
C PHE A 26 -14.18 13.74 -16.35
N VAL A 27 -15.14 12.91 -15.98
CA VAL A 27 -15.37 12.58 -14.56
C VAL A 27 -14.12 11.84 -14.06
N ALA A 28 -13.50 12.38 -13.01
CA ALA A 28 -12.35 11.73 -12.41
C ALA A 28 -12.80 10.39 -11.81
N ARG A 29 -11.95 9.37 -11.92
CA ARG A 29 -12.21 8.12 -11.23
C ARG A 29 -12.14 8.38 -9.72
N PRO A 30 -13.07 7.84 -8.92
CA PRO A 30 -13.06 8.05 -7.48
C PRO A 30 -11.70 7.66 -6.89
N ARG A 31 -11.12 8.54 -6.06
CA ARG A 31 -9.99 8.14 -5.22
C ARG A 31 -10.53 7.19 -4.16
N THR A 32 -9.98 6.01 -4.08
CA THR A 32 -10.35 5.08 -3.01
C THR A 32 -9.81 5.63 -1.70
N SER A 33 -10.69 5.87 -0.73
CA SER A 33 -10.28 6.19 0.63
C SER A 33 -9.71 4.91 1.25
N GLU A 34 -8.45 4.93 1.65
CA GLU A 34 -7.79 3.78 2.25
C GLU A 34 -7.72 3.99 3.76
N SER A 35 -8.33 3.08 4.53
CA SER A 35 -8.17 3.02 5.98
C SER A 35 -6.89 2.30 6.41
N LEU A 36 -6.05 1.94 5.44
CA LEU A 36 -4.81 1.19 5.62
C LEU A 36 -3.83 1.77 6.65
N VAL A 37 -3.97 3.03 7.02
CA VAL A 37 -3.08 3.67 8.01
C VAL A 37 -3.47 3.31 9.43
N HIS A 38 -4.74 2.96 9.68
CA HIS A 38 -5.26 2.67 11.03
C HIS A 38 -5.59 1.21 11.27
N THR A 39 -5.58 0.39 10.23
CA THR A 39 -5.95 -1.03 10.33
C THR A 39 -4.82 -1.91 9.80
N LEU A 40 -4.67 -3.08 10.42
CA LEU A 40 -3.84 -4.18 9.91
C LEU A 40 -4.52 -4.96 8.78
N VAL A 41 -5.57 -4.37 8.17
CA VAL A 41 -6.28 -4.92 7.03
C VAL A 41 -5.51 -4.61 5.76
N GLY A 42 -5.35 -5.59 4.90
CA GLY A 42 -4.67 -5.41 3.62
C GLY A 42 -5.53 -4.66 2.58
N LEU A 43 -4.89 -4.10 1.56
CA LEU A 43 -5.57 -3.44 0.44
C LEU A 43 -6.66 -4.32 -0.19
N TYR A 44 -6.42 -5.63 -0.27
CA TYR A 44 -7.36 -6.59 -0.83
C TYR A 44 -8.71 -6.55 -0.10
N ASP A 45 -8.68 -6.71 1.21
CA ASP A 45 -9.90 -6.78 2.02
C ASP A 45 -10.64 -5.43 2.06
N GLU A 46 -9.90 -4.32 2.05
CA GLU A 46 -10.48 -2.99 2.02
C GLU A 46 -11.21 -2.71 0.69
N VAL A 47 -10.59 -3.00 -0.45
CA VAL A 47 -11.18 -2.82 -1.77
C VAL A 47 -12.36 -3.75 -1.97
N ALA A 48 -12.22 -5.03 -1.58
CA ALA A 48 -13.28 -6.02 -1.68
C ALA A 48 -14.52 -5.65 -0.84
N SER A 49 -14.33 -5.05 0.35
CA SER A 49 -15.44 -4.58 1.19
C SER A 49 -16.31 -3.50 0.52
N ARG A 50 -15.77 -2.82 -0.50
CA ARG A 50 -16.44 -1.79 -1.30
C ARG A 50 -16.92 -2.31 -2.67
N GLY A 51 -16.81 -3.62 -2.90
CA GLY A 51 -17.20 -4.27 -4.15
C GLY A 51 -16.22 -4.10 -5.30
N GLY A 52 -15.01 -3.60 -5.04
CA GLY A 52 -13.93 -3.51 -6.01
C GLY A 52 -13.16 -4.84 -6.13
N HIS A 53 -12.45 -5.00 -7.23
CA HIS A 53 -11.64 -6.17 -7.52
C HIS A 53 -10.15 -5.83 -7.44
N VAL A 54 -9.38 -6.62 -6.68
CA VAL A 54 -7.92 -6.52 -6.60
C VAL A 54 -7.27 -7.72 -7.26
N HIS A 55 -6.38 -7.43 -8.20
CA HIS A 55 -5.48 -8.40 -8.79
C HIS A 55 -4.02 -7.99 -8.52
N SER A 56 -3.12 -8.94 -8.44
CA SER A 56 -1.69 -8.66 -8.23
C SER A 56 -0.85 -9.43 -9.24
N ASP A 57 0.04 -8.72 -9.95
CA ASP A 57 1.15 -9.37 -10.64
C ASP A 57 2.25 -9.64 -9.62
N ILE A 58 2.66 -10.89 -9.50
CA ILE A 58 3.75 -11.31 -8.61
C ILE A 58 5.07 -11.07 -9.35
N LEU A 59 5.80 -10.04 -8.93
CA LEU A 59 7.08 -9.68 -9.55
C LEU A 59 8.24 -10.45 -8.92
N ARG A 60 8.12 -10.81 -7.64
CA ARG A 60 9.13 -11.56 -6.90
C ARG A 60 8.47 -12.31 -5.75
N HIS A 61 8.78 -13.60 -5.60
CA HIS A 61 8.34 -14.41 -4.47
C HIS A 61 9.33 -15.54 -4.24
N GLU A 62 10.25 -15.36 -3.32
CA GLU A 62 11.37 -16.27 -3.08
C GLU A 62 11.98 -16.07 -1.70
N THR A 63 12.82 -17.01 -1.28
CA THR A 63 13.68 -16.88 -0.10
C THR A 63 14.97 -16.17 -0.48
N ILE A 64 15.37 -15.18 0.34
CA ILE A 64 16.61 -14.42 0.18
C ILE A 64 17.30 -14.25 1.55
N GLU A 65 18.53 -13.76 1.55
CA GLU A 65 19.21 -13.30 2.77
C GLU A 65 18.74 -11.88 3.15
N ALA A 66 18.55 -11.66 4.45
CA ALA A 66 18.18 -10.36 4.98
C ALA A 66 19.33 -9.38 4.89
N ASP A 67 19.11 -8.24 4.22
CA ASP A 67 20.02 -7.11 4.29
C ASP A 67 19.93 -6.40 5.67
N PRO A 68 20.86 -5.47 5.99
CA PRO A 68 20.87 -4.81 7.31
C PRO A 68 19.58 -4.06 7.65
N GLU A 69 18.91 -3.43 6.69
CA GLU A 69 17.66 -2.69 6.93
C GLU A 69 16.52 -3.65 7.25
N VAL A 70 16.38 -4.70 6.44
CA VAL A 70 15.34 -5.72 6.62
C VAL A 70 15.58 -6.51 7.90
N ALA A 71 16.83 -6.91 8.17
CA ALA A 71 17.21 -7.61 9.39
C ALA A 71 16.85 -6.81 10.64
N ALA A 72 17.19 -5.52 10.66
CA ALA A 72 16.85 -4.63 11.77
C ALA A 72 15.31 -4.47 11.93
N ALA A 73 14.55 -4.38 10.84
CA ALA A 73 13.11 -4.22 10.87
C ALA A 73 12.38 -5.49 11.36
N LEU A 74 12.87 -6.66 10.98
CA LEU A 74 12.33 -7.97 11.33
C LEU A 74 12.91 -8.52 12.65
N GLU A 75 13.91 -7.84 13.24
CA GLU A 75 14.62 -8.29 14.47
C GLU A 75 15.24 -9.68 14.31
N VAL A 76 15.83 -9.94 13.12
CA VAL A 76 16.59 -11.14 12.79
C VAL A 76 18.07 -10.79 12.60
N GLU A 77 18.96 -11.79 12.56
CA GLU A 77 20.36 -11.55 12.24
C GLU A 77 20.51 -11.20 10.73
N GLU A 78 21.47 -10.32 10.40
CA GLU A 78 21.85 -10.04 9.01
C GLU A 78 22.28 -11.34 8.32
N GLY A 79 21.82 -11.52 7.07
CA GLY A 79 22.05 -12.76 6.31
C GLY A 79 21.09 -13.89 6.67
N SER A 80 20.21 -13.74 7.66
CA SER A 80 19.17 -14.75 7.94
C SER A 80 18.26 -14.96 6.74
N PRO A 81 17.77 -16.20 6.50
CA PRO A 81 16.80 -16.45 5.44
C PRO A 81 15.47 -15.76 5.76
N ILE A 82 14.95 -15.05 4.77
CA ILE A 82 13.65 -14.38 4.81
C ILE A 82 12.92 -14.63 3.49
N VAL A 83 11.60 -14.53 3.49
CA VAL A 83 10.80 -14.56 2.26
C VAL A 83 10.45 -13.15 1.84
N VAL A 84 10.74 -12.81 0.57
CA VAL A 84 10.35 -11.57 -0.07
C VAL A 84 9.18 -11.82 -1.02
N LEU A 85 8.18 -10.92 -0.97
CA LEU A 85 7.04 -10.90 -1.88
C LEU A 85 6.88 -9.50 -2.45
N THR A 86 7.15 -9.31 -3.75
CA THR A 86 6.94 -8.03 -4.44
C THR A 86 5.74 -8.17 -5.39
N ARG A 87 4.78 -7.27 -5.27
CA ARG A 87 3.54 -7.27 -6.06
C ARG A 87 3.27 -5.92 -6.69
N LEU A 88 2.92 -5.92 -7.97
CA LEU A 88 2.23 -4.82 -8.60
C LEU A 88 0.73 -5.06 -8.46
N ARG A 89 0.05 -4.21 -7.73
CA ARG A 89 -1.36 -4.37 -7.40
C ARG A 89 -2.24 -3.50 -8.28
N HIS A 90 -3.30 -4.10 -8.79
CA HIS A 90 -4.30 -3.46 -9.63
C HIS A 90 -5.63 -3.40 -8.87
N VAL A 91 -6.33 -2.29 -9.02
CA VAL A 91 -7.70 -2.14 -8.55
C VAL A 91 -8.58 -1.83 -9.75
N ASP A 92 -9.59 -2.67 -10.00
CA ASP A 92 -10.49 -2.57 -11.15
C ASP A 92 -9.74 -2.45 -12.50
N GLY A 93 -8.60 -3.16 -12.61
CA GLY A 93 -7.74 -3.21 -13.80
C GLY A 93 -6.72 -2.09 -13.93
N ASP A 94 -6.73 -1.07 -13.06
CA ASP A 94 -5.72 -0.01 -13.07
C ASP A 94 -4.58 -0.33 -12.09
N ALA A 95 -3.32 -0.14 -12.51
CA ALA A 95 -2.18 -0.22 -11.60
C ALA A 95 -2.34 0.80 -10.47
N TRP A 96 -2.25 0.30 -9.23
CA TRP A 96 -2.57 1.07 -8.02
C TRP A 96 -1.36 1.30 -7.13
N SER A 97 -0.65 0.23 -6.80
CA SER A 97 0.52 0.28 -5.93
C SER A 97 1.53 -0.80 -6.25
N LEU A 98 2.79 -0.48 -6.00
CA LEU A 98 3.91 -1.41 -6.00
C LEU A 98 4.31 -1.66 -4.57
N SER A 99 4.22 -2.91 -4.09
CA SER A 99 4.48 -3.28 -2.71
C SER A 99 5.54 -4.37 -2.61
N THR A 100 6.40 -4.26 -1.61
CA THR A 100 7.32 -5.33 -1.21
C THR A 100 7.11 -5.64 0.26
N THR A 101 6.93 -6.91 0.57
CA THR A 101 6.80 -7.45 1.92
C THR A 101 7.94 -8.41 2.16
N TRP A 102 8.64 -8.25 3.27
CA TRP A 102 9.64 -9.18 3.78
C TRP A 102 9.09 -9.84 5.04
N MET A 103 9.25 -11.13 5.16
CA MET A 103 8.76 -11.94 6.26
C MET A 103 9.88 -12.82 6.80
N PRO A 104 10.02 -13.01 8.12
CA PRO A 104 10.87 -14.07 8.65
C PRO A 104 10.57 -15.40 7.95
N GLU A 105 11.58 -16.25 7.76
CA GLU A 105 11.41 -17.53 7.02
C GLU A 105 10.21 -18.33 7.53
N ALA A 106 10.08 -18.47 8.85
CA ALA A 106 8.99 -19.25 9.45
C ALA A 106 7.58 -18.68 9.12
N VAL A 107 7.48 -17.36 8.91
CA VAL A 107 6.23 -16.69 8.51
C VAL A 107 6.02 -16.80 7.01
N GLY A 108 7.06 -16.49 6.24
CA GLY A 108 6.97 -16.43 4.79
C GLY A 108 6.85 -17.81 4.12
N ALA A 109 7.37 -18.87 4.75
CA ALA A 109 7.34 -20.22 4.19
C ALA A 109 5.91 -20.71 3.84
N VAL A 110 4.90 -20.30 4.61
CA VAL A 110 3.49 -20.65 4.34
C VAL A 110 2.93 -20.01 3.08
N THR A 111 3.60 -19.02 2.54
CA THR A 111 3.17 -18.33 1.31
C THR A 111 3.80 -18.92 0.06
N LEU A 112 4.91 -19.66 0.19
CA LEU A 112 5.62 -20.26 -0.94
C LEU A 112 4.78 -21.36 -1.57
N GLY A 113 4.53 -21.24 -2.88
CA GLY A 113 3.69 -22.19 -3.62
C GLY A 113 2.20 -21.83 -3.64
N GLU A 114 1.77 -20.83 -2.88
CA GLU A 114 0.38 -20.36 -2.88
C GLU A 114 0.12 -19.38 -4.02
N ASP A 115 -1.12 -19.39 -4.52
CA ASP A 115 -1.58 -18.40 -5.50
C ASP A 115 -1.93 -17.08 -4.80
N LEU A 116 -1.07 -16.07 -4.97
CA LEU A 116 -1.22 -14.76 -4.36
C LEU A 116 -1.74 -13.68 -5.34
N HIS A 117 -2.18 -14.05 -6.53
CA HIS A 117 -2.68 -13.11 -7.54
C HIS A 117 -3.95 -12.40 -7.07
N GLU A 118 -4.89 -13.13 -6.47
CA GLU A 118 -6.18 -12.63 -5.99
C GLU A 118 -6.42 -12.93 -4.50
N THR A 119 -5.34 -13.15 -3.74
CA THR A 119 -5.41 -13.57 -2.34
C THR A 119 -4.91 -12.46 -1.40
N SER A 120 -5.62 -12.26 -0.29
CA SER A 120 -5.14 -11.44 0.82
C SER A 120 -4.01 -12.16 1.55
N LEU A 121 -2.82 -11.53 1.61
CA LEU A 121 -1.69 -12.06 2.36
C LEU A 121 -2.06 -12.26 3.85
N TYR A 122 -2.74 -11.28 4.46
CA TYR A 122 -3.11 -11.37 5.86
C TYR A 122 -4.10 -12.51 6.14
N ARG A 123 -5.04 -12.75 5.22
CA ARG A 123 -5.98 -13.86 5.34
C ARG A 123 -5.26 -15.19 5.23
N LEU A 124 -4.34 -15.35 4.28
CA LEU A 124 -3.53 -16.56 4.15
C LEU A 124 -2.70 -16.81 5.41
N LEU A 125 -2.05 -15.78 5.96
CA LEU A 125 -1.29 -15.90 7.20
C LEU A 125 -2.19 -16.29 8.38
N GLU A 126 -3.39 -15.70 8.49
CA GLU A 126 -4.37 -16.01 9.53
C GLU A 126 -4.86 -17.46 9.46
N GLU A 127 -5.10 -18.00 8.26
CA GLU A 127 -5.44 -19.39 8.02
C GLU A 127 -4.35 -20.36 8.54
N HIS A 128 -3.10 -19.89 8.62
CA HIS A 128 -1.97 -20.61 9.21
C HIS A 128 -1.68 -20.24 10.68
N GLY A 129 -2.60 -19.50 11.32
CA GLY A 129 -2.47 -19.10 12.71
C GLY A 129 -1.51 -17.95 12.96
N ILE A 130 -1.06 -17.26 11.92
CA ILE A 130 -0.16 -16.10 11.99
C ILE A 130 -1.00 -14.83 11.90
N VAL A 131 -1.22 -14.18 13.04
CA VAL A 131 -2.13 -13.04 13.15
C VAL A 131 -1.35 -11.78 13.53
N ALA A 132 -1.44 -10.76 12.68
CA ALA A 132 -0.95 -9.42 13.01
C ALA A 132 -1.87 -8.77 14.04
N THR A 133 -1.35 -8.40 15.21
CA THR A 133 -2.13 -7.80 16.30
C THR A 133 -1.76 -6.35 16.59
N SER A 134 -0.56 -5.94 16.19
CA SER A 134 -0.06 -4.58 16.37
C SER A 134 0.94 -4.22 15.27
N GLY A 135 1.29 -2.95 15.19
CA GLY A 135 2.30 -2.49 14.23
C GLY A 135 2.53 -1.00 14.29
N VAL A 136 3.57 -0.57 13.60
CA VAL A 136 3.87 0.84 13.37
C VAL A 136 3.89 1.07 11.86
N ARG A 137 3.15 2.07 11.39
CA ARG A 137 3.11 2.47 9.98
C ARG A 137 3.39 3.95 9.83
N SER A 138 4.27 4.29 8.90
CA SER A 138 4.49 5.66 8.43
C SER A 138 3.97 5.85 7.03
N ALA A 139 3.57 7.08 6.71
CA ALA A 139 3.16 7.50 5.38
C ALA A 139 3.95 8.76 5.00
N GLU A 140 4.61 8.72 3.85
CA GLU A 140 5.49 9.78 3.38
C GLU A 140 5.22 10.11 1.92
N ALA A 141 5.24 11.40 1.57
CA ALA A 141 5.19 11.82 0.17
C ALA A 141 6.53 11.53 -0.51
N THR A 142 6.48 10.97 -1.70
CA THR A 142 7.66 10.71 -2.54
C THR A 142 7.30 10.90 -4.02
N VAL A 143 8.27 10.71 -4.90
CA VAL A 143 8.08 10.77 -6.36
C VAL A 143 8.50 9.46 -7.02
N ALA A 144 7.83 9.13 -8.12
CA ALA A 144 8.10 7.91 -8.86
C ALA A 144 9.49 7.94 -9.51
N THR A 145 10.29 6.91 -9.27
CA THR A 145 11.48 6.62 -10.09
C THR A 145 11.07 6.23 -11.50
N HIS A 146 12.02 6.10 -12.44
CA HIS A 146 11.72 5.63 -13.79
C HIS A 146 11.14 4.22 -13.80
N GLU A 147 11.68 3.31 -13.00
CA GLU A 147 11.22 1.93 -12.87
C GLU A 147 9.81 1.86 -12.28
N GLN A 148 9.58 2.56 -11.15
CA GLN A 148 8.26 2.64 -10.53
C GLN A 148 7.22 3.25 -11.47
N ALA A 149 7.61 4.27 -12.23
CA ALA A 149 6.74 4.93 -13.19
C ALA A 149 6.30 3.98 -14.32
N GLN A 150 7.22 3.16 -14.84
CA GLN A 150 6.90 2.15 -15.85
C GLN A 150 5.92 1.12 -15.32
N LEU A 151 6.16 0.57 -14.13
CA LEU A 151 5.30 -0.44 -13.50
C LEU A 151 3.91 0.14 -13.17
N LEU A 152 3.86 1.33 -12.59
CA LEU A 152 2.62 1.96 -12.15
C LEU A 152 1.85 2.67 -13.28
N GLY A 153 2.40 2.75 -14.50
CA GLY A 153 1.75 3.41 -15.62
C GLY A 153 1.60 4.93 -15.43
N VAL A 154 2.59 5.58 -14.80
CA VAL A 154 2.62 7.02 -14.57
C VAL A 154 3.88 7.65 -15.18
N SER A 155 4.02 8.97 -15.13
CA SER A 155 5.27 9.63 -15.54
C SER A 155 6.32 9.55 -14.43
N ALA A 156 7.62 9.48 -14.78
CA ALA A 156 8.68 9.66 -13.79
C ALA A 156 8.52 11.02 -13.09
N GLY A 157 8.73 11.04 -11.77
CA GLY A 157 8.49 12.22 -10.96
C GLY A 157 7.03 12.44 -10.53
N SER A 158 6.08 11.60 -10.96
CA SER A 158 4.70 11.64 -10.46
C SER A 158 4.67 11.44 -8.94
N ALA A 159 3.75 12.11 -8.27
CA ALA A 159 3.57 11.98 -6.82
C ALA A 159 3.16 10.56 -6.44
N LEU A 160 3.86 10.00 -5.48
CA LEU A 160 3.53 8.74 -4.83
C LEU A 160 3.40 8.96 -3.31
N LEU A 161 2.65 8.10 -2.65
CA LEU A 161 2.66 7.98 -1.21
C LEU A 161 3.36 6.67 -0.84
N ARG A 162 4.47 6.78 -0.11
CA ARG A 162 5.20 5.62 0.43
C ARG A 162 4.64 5.26 1.79
N LEU A 163 4.16 4.05 1.93
CA LEU A 163 3.85 3.44 3.22
C LEU A 163 5.01 2.53 3.63
N ARG A 164 5.41 2.61 4.88
CA ARG A 164 6.38 1.70 5.50
C ARG A 164 5.81 1.21 6.82
N SER A 165 5.80 -0.10 7.05
CA SER A 165 5.29 -0.64 8.31
C SER A 165 6.04 -1.89 8.76
N VAL A 166 6.02 -2.10 10.07
CA VAL A 166 6.36 -3.38 10.71
C VAL A 166 5.12 -3.84 11.45
N SER A 167 4.63 -5.03 11.13
CA SER A 167 3.50 -5.67 11.82
C SER A 167 4.02 -6.77 12.74
N ARG A 168 3.35 -6.93 13.88
CA ARG A 168 3.75 -7.83 14.94
C ARG A 168 2.61 -8.74 15.39
N ASP A 169 2.95 -9.93 15.87
CA ASP A 169 2.02 -10.86 16.49
C ASP A 169 1.67 -10.45 17.94
N ALA A 170 0.90 -11.29 18.63
CA ALA A 170 0.50 -11.06 20.03
C ALA A 170 1.66 -11.12 21.04
N ALA A 171 2.76 -11.78 20.69
CA ALA A 171 3.98 -11.80 21.50
C ALA A 171 4.87 -10.57 21.27
N GLY A 172 4.52 -9.74 20.30
CA GLY A 172 5.31 -8.58 19.89
C GLY A 172 6.41 -8.92 18.87
N THR A 173 6.44 -10.14 18.35
CA THR A 173 7.43 -10.57 17.34
C THR A 173 7.07 -10.01 15.97
N PRO A 174 8.02 -9.42 15.21
CA PRO A 174 7.77 -8.98 13.85
C PRO A 174 7.39 -10.16 12.95
N ILE A 175 6.28 -10.02 12.23
CA ILE A 175 5.82 -11.01 11.24
C ILE A 175 6.01 -10.52 9.82
N GLU A 176 6.06 -9.20 9.61
CA GLU A 176 6.37 -8.60 8.32
C GLU A 176 7.03 -7.23 8.47
N PHE A 177 7.87 -6.91 7.51
CA PHE A 177 8.28 -5.58 7.15
C PHE A 177 7.75 -5.28 5.75
N PHE A 178 7.10 -4.13 5.56
CA PHE A 178 6.36 -3.81 4.35
C PHE A 178 6.69 -2.40 3.87
N ILE A 179 6.93 -2.27 2.57
CA ILE A 179 7.02 -0.98 1.88
C ILE A 179 6.09 -1.02 0.67
N ALA A 180 5.24 0.00 0.53
CA ALA A 180 4.43 0.17 -0.67
C ALA A 180 4.49 1.60 -1.19
N HIS A 181 4.46 1.72 -2.51
CA HIS A 181 4.37 2.99 -3.22
C HIS A 181 3.02 3.05 -3.91
N HIS A 182 2.14 3.87 -3.38
CA HIS A 182 0.80 4.09 -3.89
C HIS A 182 0.77 5.28 -4.85
N ARG A 183 0.02 5.17 -5.93
CA ARG A 183 -0.21 6.30 -6.84
C ARG A 183 -0.95 7.41 -6.12
N GLY A 184 -0.39 8.63 -6.10
CA GLY A 184 -0.99 9.78 -5.43
C GLY A 184 -2.27 10.31 -6.10
N ASP A 185 -2.45 10.02 -7.41
CA ASP A 185 -3.66 10.35 -8.15
C ASP A 185 -4.82 9.37 -7.90
N ARG A 186 -4.55 8.23 -7.26
CA ARG A 186 -5.52 7.15 -6.99
C ARG A 186 -5.76 6.90 -5.52
N SER A 187 -4.82 7.24 -4.65
CA SER A 187 -4.89 6.95 -3.22
C SER A 187 -5.28 8.18 -2.41
N ARG A 188 -6.16 7.98 -1.45
CA ARG A 188 -6.57 8.95 -0.45
C ARG A 188 -6.57 8.28 0.91
N PHE A 189 -5.96 8.91 1.90
CA PHE A 189 -6.00 8.43 3.28
C PHE A 189 -6.88 9.35 4.11
N GLU A 190 -7.84 8.77 4.81
CA GLU A 190 -8.75 9.50 5.69
C GLU A 190 -8.52 9.07 7.13
N PHE A 191 -8.41 10.06 8.01
CA PHE A 191 -8.22 9.86 9.44
C PHE A 191 -9.44 10.41 10.19
N GLN A 192 -10.03 9.58 11.05
CA GLN A 192 -11.06 10.06 11.96
C GLN A 192 -10.42 10.80 13.14
N LEU A 193 -10.82 12.04 13.35
CA LEU A 193 -10.35 12.85 14.46
C LEU A 193 -11.40 12.83 15.57
N GLY A 194 -10.98 12.55 16.79
CA GLY A 194 -11.86 12.52 17.96
C GLY A 194 -11.10 12.33 19.26
N PRO A 195 -11.75 12.51 20.42
CA PRO A 195 -11.08 12.37 21.73
C PRO A 195 -10.42 11.01 21.97
N GLU A 196 -10.94 9.95 21.34
CA GLU A 196 -10.40 8.60 21.42
C GLU A 196 -9.35 8.28 20.34
N ALA A 197 -9.36 9.01 19.20
CA ALA A 197 -8.39 8.83 18.11
C ALA A 197 -6.98 9.33 18.47
N SER A 198 -6.83 10.09 19.55
CA SER A 198 -5.58 10.77 19.94
C SER A 198 -4.47 9.85 20.46
N ARG A 199 -4.67 8.54 20.54
CA ARG A 199 -3.67 7.62 21.13
C ARG A 199 -2.65 7.05 20.15
N GLY A 200 -2.69 7.36 18.87
CA GLY A 200 -1.87 6.70 17.86
C GLY A 200 -1.07 7.55 16.87
N ALA A 201 -1.33 8.84 16.71
CA ALA A 201 -0.64 9.65 15.71
C ALA A 201 0.53 10.43 16.34
N LEU A 202 1.75 9.91 16.28
CA LEU A 202 2.98 10.66 16.54
C LEU A 202 3.47 11.27 15.23
N VAL A 203 3.26 12.58 15.03
CA VAL A 203 3.99 13.32 14.01
C VAL A 203 5.40 13.58 14.54
N ARG A 204 6.39 12.87 14.04
CA ARG A 204 7.80 13.23 14.23
C ARG A 204 8.16 14.21 13.11
N ILE A 205 8.43 15.44 13.49
CA ILE A 205 9.08 16.40 12.63
C ILE A 205 10.60 16.17 12.80
N PRO A 206 11.37 15.98 11.69
CA PRO A 206 12.82 15.80 11.76
C PRO A 206 13.54 17.00 12.36
#